data_c63812071de9e6c408581763b651c2b6
#
_entry.id   c63812071de9e6c408581763b651c2b6
#
_cell.length_a   1.000
_cell.length_b   1.000
_cell.length_c   1.000
_cell.angle_alpha   90.00
_cell.angle_beta   90.00
_cell.angle_gamma   90.00
#
_symmetry.space_group_name_H-M   'P 1'
#
loop_
_entity.id
_entity.type
_entity.pdbx_description
1 polymer ?
#
loop_
_entity_poly.entity_id
_entity_poly.type
_entity_poly.pdbx_seq_one_letter_code
_entity_poly.pdbx_strand_id
1 'polypeptide(L)'
;MRLYLLALNPTDSVTQGFLPAAARLGLDVTVLTDHAEPHRDAYAALASAPEVVECDVRDFREVIGLISRREAPDAVFSNSDHLQTQTALAAEYFGLPAKDWKAALRAKNKGELRRHLTAAGLDAVRSFELDPGQDPSALREFDVPFPAVVKPREGVASEDVSLVGDRAELELRCAEIQRRRPGAALVVEEFLDGQLCTLETLGDGKRRHVLGGLRTRLSAPPHFIEEMLEFVPDHPRPVVEQILAQLDAVGVGLGACHTEFVVQPDGRARIIEVNYRAIGDQCDLMLAEILDIPLFEHILAAHLGRELPEGLTEHCAATAKRARNEAVCADRAGTLTAAPGPHHEERDGVRLSYQPVRPLGERHELHHTNRDYLGVIWAVGTDQQAVDAAVARFVAANRWEITP
;
A
#
# COMPACT_ATOMS: atom_id res chain seq x y z
N MET A 1 5.71 -21.72 -17.36
CA MET A 1 6.33 -20.37 -17.23
C MET A 1 6.79 -20.19 -15.80
N ARG A 2 7.97 -19.57 -15.61
CA ARG A 2 8.61 -19.39 -14.31
C ARG A 2 8.41 -17.98 -13.78
N LEU A 3 7.82 -17.86 -12.59
CA LEU A 3 7.69 -16.60 -11.85
C LEU A 3 8.62 -16.60 -10.63
N TYR A 4 9.47 -15.60 -10.51
CA TYR A 4 10.18 -15.30 -9.26
C TYR A 4 9.45 -14.17 -8.53
N LEU A 5 8.92 -14.49 -7.34
CA LEU A 5 8.17 -13.57 -6.50
C LEU A 5 9.04 -13.13 -5.33
N LEU A 6 9.42 -11.84 -5.27
CA LEU A 6 10.17 -11.28 -4.15
C LEU A 6 9.21 -10.84 -3.05
N ALA A 7 9.40 -11.32 -1.83
CA ALA A 7 8.56 -10.98 -0.69
C ALA A 7 9.36 -10.90 0.62
N LEU A 8 9.04 -9.91 1.46
CA LEU A 8 9.62 -9.78 2.82
C LEU A 8 8.78 -10.54 3.85
N ASN A 9 7.47 -10.55 3.68
CA ASN A 9 6.52 -11.23 4.56
C ASN A 9 5.48 -11.99 3.74
N PRO A 10 4.92 -13.09 4.26
CA PRO A 10 3.84 -13.84 3.64
C PRO A 10 2.50 -13.14 3.86
N THR A 11 2.27 -12.02 3.15
CA THR A 11 1.02 -11.25 3.27
C THR A 11 -0.18 -11.98 2.68
N ASP A 12 -1.39 -11.60 3.10
CA ASP A 12 -2.64 -12.15 2.55
C ASP A 12 -2.78 -11.89 1.04
N SER A 13 -2.32 -10.74 0.55
CA SER A 13 -2.23 -10.49 -0.90
C SER A 13 -1.46 -11.58 -1.64
N VAL A 14 -0.36 -12.06 -1.05
CA VAL A 14 0.44 -13.16 -1.64
C VAL A 14 -0.27 -14.50 -1.47
N THR A 15 -0.70 -14.85 -0.26
CA THR A 15 -1.26 -16.18 0.05
C THR A 15 -2.64 -16.41 -0.55
N GLN A 16 -3.51 -15.40 -0.55
CA GLN A 16 -4.90 -15.50 -0.99
C GLN A 16 -5.12 -14.92 -2.40
N GLY A 17 -4.24 -14.03 -2.85
CA GLY A 17 -4.32 -13.37 -4.14
C GLY A 17 -3.35 -13.94 -5.18
N PHE A 18 -2.06 -13.58 -5.08
CA PHE A 18 -1.06 -13.83 -6.12
C PHE A 18 -0.70 -15.30 -6.33
N LEU A 19 -0.53 -16.10 -5.27
CA LEU A 19 -0.21 -17.52 -5.43
C LEU A 19 -1.35 -18.32 -6.07
N PRO A 20 -2.63 -18.17 -5.65
CA PRO A 20 -3.75 -18.76 -6.36
C PRO A 20 -3.90 -18.29 -7.81
N ALA A 21 -3.67 -17.00 -8.08
CA ALA A 21 -3.70 -16.45 -9.44
C ALA A 21 -2.58 -17.03 -10.31
N ALA A 22 -1.38 -17.15 -9.78
CA ALA A 22 -0.26 -17.80 -10.47
C ALA A 22 -0.57 -19.25 -10.83
N ALA A 23 -1.19 -20.01 -9.91
CA ALA A 23 -1.63 -21.38 -10.17
C ALA A 23 -2.66 -21.45 -11.30
N ARG A 24 -3.67 -20.55 -11.32
CA ARG A 24 -4.66 -20.47 -12.41
C ARG A 24 -4.03 -20.09 -13.75
N LEU A 25 -2.96 -19.29 -13.75
CA LEU A 25 -2.20 -18.94 -14.95
C LEU A 25 -1.17 -20.03 -15.38
N GLY A 26 -1.04 -21.11 -14.62
CA GLY A 26 -0.09 -22.19 -14.89
C GLY A 26 1.37 -21.75 -14.69
N LEU A 27 1.63 -20.84 -13.74
CA LEU A 27 2.96 -20.37 -13.41
C LEU A 27 3.60 -21.29 -12.35
N ASP A 28 4.85 -21.62 -12.56
CA ASP A 28 5.69 -22.26 -11.56
C ASP A 28 6.39 -21.17 -10.74
N VAL A 29 6.09 -21.09 -9.44
CA VAL A 29 6.49 -19.98 -8.59
C VAL A 29 7.65 -20.35 -7.68
N THR A 30 8.71 -19.53 -7.70
CA THR A 30 9.74 -19.52 -6.67
C THR A 30 9.65 -18.21 -5.90
N VAL A 31 9.42 -18.29 -4.58
CA VAL A 31 9.44 -17.13 -3.69
C VAL A 31 10.86 -16.88 -3.21
N LEU A 32 11.36 -15.66 -3.43
CA LEU A 32 12.63 -15.18 -2.90
C LEU A 32 12.37 -14.29 -1.69
N THR A 33 13.09 -14.53 -0.60
CA THR A 33 12.90 -13.81 0.68
C THR A 33 14.18 -13.80 1.51
N ASP A 34 14.31 -12.85 2.42
CA ASP A 34 15.38 -12.80 3.42
C ASP A 34 15.12 -13.70 4.64
N HIS A 35 13.86 -14.20 4.82
CA HIS A 35 13.46 -15.11 5.90
C HIS A 35 12.50 -16.19 5.39
N ALA A 36 13.03 -17.37 5.09
CA ALA A 36 12.27 -18.42 4.43
C ALA A 36 11.25 -19.15 5.35
N GLU A 37 11.50 -19.26 6.65
CA GLU A 37 10.68 -20.06 7.57
C GLU A 37 9.24 -19.54 7.66
N PRO A 38 8.96 -18.24 7.93
CA PRO A 38 7.58 -17.74 7.97
C PRO A 38 6.80 -17.96 6.67
N HIS A 39 7.49 -17.91 5.53
CA HIS A 39 6.88 -18.15 4.23
C HIS A 39 6.52 -19.63 4.03
N ARG A 40 7.41 -20.56 4.40
CA ARG A 40 7.12 -22.00 4.32
C ARG A 40 5.94 -22.37 5.20
N ASP A 41 5.87 -21.83 6.39
CA ASP A 41 4.75 -22.08 7.33
C ASP A 41 3.44 -21.54 6.76
N ALA A 42 3.41 -20.32 6.25
CA ALA A 42 2.22 -19.72 5.68
C ALA A 42 1.73 -20.44 4.41
N TYR A 43 2.65 -21.01 3.63
CA TYR A 43 2.30 -21.68 2.37
C TYR A 43 2.06 -23.19 2.50
N ALA A 44 2.35 -23.78 3.66
CA ALA A 44 2.22 -25.24 3.87
C ALA A 44 0.82 -25.78 3.62
N ALA A 45 -0.22 -24.97 3.84
CA ALA A 45 -1.62 -25.35 3.62
C ALA A 45 -2.10 -25.15 2.17
N LEU A 46 -1.29 -24.55 1.28
CA LEU A 46 -1.68 -24.32 -0.10
C LEU A 46 -1.63 -25.63 -0.90
N ALA A 47 -2.61 -25.83 -1.78
CA ALA A 47 -2.67 -27.03 -2.64
C ALA A 47 -1.43 -27.18 -3.56
N SER A 48 -0.77 -26.07 -3.89
CA SER A 48 0.49 -26.01 -4.62
C SER A 48 1.39 -24.99 -3.92
N ALA A 49 2.14 -25.45 -2.92
CA ALA A 49 3.11 -24.62 -2.23
C ALA A 49 4.27 -24.25 -3.17
N PRO A 50 4.66 -22.97 -3.26
CA PRO A 50 5.80 -22.55 -4.05
C PRO A 50 7.12 -23.02 -3.43
N GLU A 51 8.17 -23.13 -4.24
CA GLU A 51 9.53 -23.22 -3.73
C GLU A 51 9.87 -21.91 -3.00
N VAL A 52 10.45 -21.98 -1.79
CA VAL A 52 10.91 -20.81 -1.02
C VAL A 52 12.42 -20.84 -0.87
N VAL A 53 13.08 -19.82 -1.40
CA VAL A 53 14.54 -19.69 -1.43
C VAL A 53 14.98 -18.43 -0.70
N GLU A 54 15.95 -18.59 0.16
CA GLU A 54 16.50 -17.48 0.95
C GLU A 54 17.62 -16.76 0.19
N CYS A 55 17.49 -15.44 0.11
CA CYS A 55 18.52 -14.52 -0.38
C CYS A 55 18.25 -13.11 0.13
N ASP A 56 19.25 -12.22 0.11
CA ASP A 56 18.99 -10.79 0.36
C ASP A 56 18.20 -10.18 -0.79
N VAL A 57 16.87 -10.16 -0.65
CA VAL A 57 15.96 -9.58 -1.65
C VAL A 57 16.04 -8.06 -1.74
N ARG A 58 16.74 -7.40 -0.81
CA ARG A 58 16.97 -5.95 -0.84
C ARG A 58 18.16 -5.58 -1.72
N ASP A 59 19.11 -6.50 -1.96
CA ASP A 59 20.19 -6.33 -2.93
C ASP A 59 19.80 -6.99 -4.28
N PHE A 60 19.48 -6.16 -5.26
CA PHE A 60 19.12 -6.65 -6.61
C PHE A 60 20.22 -7.51 -7.25
N ARG A 61 21.50 -7.33 -6.87
CA ARG A 61 22.63 -8.14 -7.37
C ARG A 61 22.58 -9.56 -6.86
N GLU A 62 22.20 -9.76 -5.59
CA GLU A 62 21.98 -11.09 -5.02
C GLU A 62 20.79 -11.77 -5.71
N VAL A 63 19.71 -11.05 -5.93
CA VAL A 63 18.52 -11.54 -6.65
C VAL A 63 18.90 -11.98 -8.07
N ILE A 64 19.57 -11.14 -8.85
CA ILE A 64 20.03 -11.45 -10.21
C ILE A 64 20.99 -12.64 -10.18
N GLY A 65 21.99 -12.63 -9.29
CA GLY A 65 22.97 -13.71 -9.18
C GLY A 65 22.34 -15.05 -8.83
N LEU A 66 21.29 -15.07 -7.99
CA LEU A 66 20.56 -16.28 -7.65
C LEU A 66 19.71 -16.78 -8.83
N ILE A 67 18.94 -15.91 -9.47
CA ILE A 67 18.09 -16.28 -10.63
C ILE A 67 18.95 -16.78 -11.79
N SER A 68 20.10 -16.14 -12.06
CA SER A 68 21.02 -16.53 -13.16
C SER A 68 21.58 -17.96 -13.04
N ARG A 69 21.57 -18.54 -11.83
CA ARG A 69 22.01 -19.92 -11.58
C ARG A 69 20.85 -20.93 -11.61
N ARG A 70 19.64 -20.49 -11.92
CA ARG A 70 18.40 -21.28 -11.95
C ARG A 70 17.74 -21.24 -13.31
N GLU A 71 16.51 -21.71 -13.39
CA GLU A 71 15.71 -21.61 -14.61
C GLU A 71 15.45 -20.16 -15.00
N ALA A 72 15.50 -19.88 -16.30
CA ALA A 72 15.25 -18.54 -16.82
C ALA A 72 13.85 -18.04 -16.41
N PRO A 73 13.73 -16.79 -15.95
CA PRO A 73 12.45 -16.23 -15.55
C PRO A 73 11.60 -15.82 -16.78
N ASP A 74 10.29 -16.04 -16.69
CA ASP A 74 9.29 -15.40 -17.57
C ASP A 74 8.76 -14.11 -16.94
N ALA A 75 8.82 -13.99 -15.61
CA ALA A 75 8.53 -12.76 -14.87
C ALA A 75 9.29 -12.70 -13.54
N VAL A 76 9.62 -11.48 -13.10
CA VAL A 76 10.07 -11.15 -11.75
C VAL A 76 9.10 -10.13 -11.17
N PHE A 77 8.50 -10.44 -10.03
CA PHE A 77 7.40 -9.68 -9.47
C PHE A 77 7.54 -9.49 -7.96
N SER A 78 7.00 -8.39 -7.44
CA SER A 78 6.79 -8.15 -6.01
C SER A 78 5.56 -7.29 -5.78
N ASN A 79 4.80 -7.58 -4.71
CA ASN A 79 3.80 -6.67 -4.15
C ASN A 79 4.31 -5.96 -2.88
N SER A 80 5.57 -6.16 -2.50
CA SER A 80 6.18 -5.43 -1.38
C SER A 80 6.57 -4.03 -1.81
N ASP A 81 6.11 -3.03 -1.07
CA ASP A 81 6.46 -1.63 -1.32
C ASP A 81 7.97 -1.35 -1.24
N HIS A 82 8.68 -2.10 -0.41
CA HIS A 82 10.13 -1.97 -0.23
C HIS A 82 10.97 -2.60 -1.35
N LEU A 83 10.38 -3.43 -2.20
CA LEU A 83 11.11 -4.23 -3.19
C LEU A 83 10.85 -3.82 -4.65
N GLN A 84 10.11 -2.73 -4.89
CA GLN A 84 9.71 -2.36 -6.26
C GLN A 84 10.91 -2.02 -7.14
N THR A 85 11.87 -1.25 -6.63
CA THR A 85 13.08 -0.86 -7.39
C THR A 85 13.96 -2.06 -7.70
N GLN A 86 14.21 -2.92 -6.71
CA GLN A 86 15.04 -4.13 -6.86
C GLN A 86 14.41 -5.12 -7.85
N THR A 87 13.08 -5.29 -7.74
CA THR A 87 12.31 -6.14 -8.65
C THR A 87 12.37 -5.62 -10.09
N ALA A 88 12.23 -4.30 -10.27
CA ALA A 88 12.29 -3.66 -11.58
C ALA A 88 13.68 -3.83 -12.23
N LEU A 89 14.76 -3.58 -11.46
CA LEU A 89 16.14 -3.78 -11.92
C LEU A 89 16.43 -5.23 -12.30
N ALA A 90 15.95 -6.19 -11.51
CA ALA A 90 16.12 -7.61 -11.81
C ALA A 90 15.35 -8.00 -13.08
N ALA A 91 14.08 -7.58 -13.23
CA ALA A 91 13.30 -7.86 -14.43
C ALA A 91 13.92 -7.24 -15.69
N GLU A 92 14.40 -5.99 -15.61
CA GLU A 92 15.08 -5.32 -16.73
C GLU A 92 16.38 -6.04 -17.14
N TYR A 93 17.18 -6.51 -16.16
CA TYR A 93 18.40 -7.27 -16.42
C TYR A 93 18.13 -8.52 -17.26
N PHE A 94 17.02 -9.22 -17.03
CA PHE A 94 16.62 -10.41 -17.80
C PHE A 94 15.86 -10.08 -19.10
N GLY A 95 15.69 -8.79 -19.45
CA GLY A 95 14.95 -8.37 -20.64
C GLY A 95 13.45 -8.63 -20.58
N LEU A 96 12.89 -8.71 -19.39
CA LEU A 96 11.47 -8.97 -19.14
C LEU A 96 10.66 -7.67 -19.09
N PRO A 97 9.33 -7.75 -19.26
CA PRO A 97 8.44 -6.65 -18.93
C PRO A 97 8.69 -6.17 -17.50
N ALA A 98 9.06 -4.91 -17.35
CA ALA A 98 9.48 -4.34 -16.07
C ALA A 98 8.82 -2.98 -15.83
N LYS A 99 8.60 -2.64 -14.57
CA LYS A 99 8.38 -1.25 -14.17
C LYS A 99 9.63 -0.43 -14.50
N ASP A 100 9.46 0.84 -14.84
CA ASP A 100 10.61 1.75 -14.83
C ASP A 100 11.18 1.83 -13.41
N TRP A 101 12.41 1.36 -13.21
CA TRP A 101 13.05 1.37 -11.89
C TRP A 101 13.24 2.78 -11.33
N LYS A 102 13.37 3.79 -12.21
CA LYS A 102 13.44 5.20 -11.79
C LYS A 102 12.10 5.67 -11.24
N ALA A 103 10.99 5.26 -11.88
CA ALA A 103 9.66 5.53 -11.38
C ALA A 103 9.41 4.82 -10.03
N ALA A 104 9.84 3.56 -9.90
CA ALA A 104 9.75 2.82 -8.64
C ALA A 104 10.57 3.49 -7.52
N LEU A 105 11.77 3.97 -7.82
CA LEU A 105 12.61 4.72 -6.86
C LEU A 105 11.95 6.04 -6.43
N ARG A 106 11.45 6.83 -7.39
CA ARG A 106 10.76 8.10 -7.14
C ARG A 106 9.49 7.90 -6.32
N ALA A 107 8.72 6.87 -6.63
CA ALA A 107 7.51 6.52 -5.90
C ALA A 107 7.80 6.24 -4.42
N LYS A 108 8.88 5.49 -4.12
CA LYS A 108 9.26 5.15 -2.76
C LYS A 108 9.87 6.31 -1.98
N ASN A 109 10.63 7.17 -2.64
CA ASN A 109 11.34 8.28 -2.02
C ASN A 109 10.52 9.58 -2.12
N LYS A 110 9.86 9.97 -1.00
CA LYS A 110 8.99 11.14 -0.95
C LYS A 110 9.69 12.45 -1.35
N GLY A 111 10.97 12.61 -1.01
CA GLY A 111 11.76 13.78 -1.42
C GLY A 111 12.00 13.81 -2.94
N GLU A 112 12.39 12.69 -3.55
CA GLU A 112 12.52 12.58 -5.01
C GLU A 112 11.20 12.81 -5.72
N LEU A 113 10.10 12.24 -5.19
CA LEU A 113 8.75 12.45 -5.74
C LEU A 113 8.44 13.96 -5.80
N ARG A 114 8.64 14.69 -4.70
CA ARG A 114 8.37 16.14 -4.64
C ARG A 114 9.24 16.93 -5.61
N ARG A 115 10.56 16.69 -5.62
CA ARG A 115 11.48 17.36 -6.55
C ARG A 115 11.08 17.13 -8.00
N HIS A 116 10.71 15.87 -8.33
CA HIS A 116 10.36 15.51 -9.69
C HIS A 116 9.04 16.16 -10.15
N LEU A 117 7.98 16.11 -9.32
CA LEU A 117 6.70 16.75 -9.63
C LEU A 117 6.82 18.27 -9.73
N THR A 118 7.59 18.90 -8.83
CA THR A 118 7.86 20.35 -8.88
C THR A 118 8.60 20.73 -10.17
N ALA A 119 9.62 19.95 -10.56
CA ALA A 119 10.35 20.20 -11.82
C ALA A 119 9.46 20.03 -13.06
N ALA A 120 8.44 19.16 -12.99
CA ALA A 120 7.43 18.99 -14.03
C ALA A 120 6.34 20.08 -14.02
N GLY A 121 6.32 20.97 -13.01
CA GLY A 121 5.30 22.01 -12.86
C GLY A 121 3.91 21.48 -12.43
N LEU A 122 3.84 20.27 -11.88
CA LEU A 122 2.57 19.60 -11.55
C LEU A 122 2.22 19.60 -10.07
N ASP A 123 3.20 19.77 -9.19
CA ASP A 123 3.00 19.79 -7.74
C ASP A 123 3.73 20.98 -7.14
N ALA A 124 3.01 21.73 -6.33
CA ALA A 124 3.54 22.88 -5.59
C ALA A 124 3.61 22.63 -4.07
N VAL A 125 3.60 21.36 -3.62
CA VAL A 125 3.76 21.02 -2.18
C VAL A 125 5.10 21.53 -1.69
N ARG A 126 5.08 22.42 -0.72
CA ARG A 126 6.30 22.90 -0.05
C ARG A 126 6.86 21.77 0.79
N SER A 127 8.08 21.37 0.44
CA SER A 127 8.76 20.23 1.05
C SER A 127 10.21 20.58 1.36
N PHE A 128 10.68 20.15 2.53
CA PHE A 128 12.04 20.33 3.01
C PHE A 128 12.57 18.99 3.48
N GLU A 129 13.85 18.76 3.30
CA GLU A 129 14.49 17.51 3.73
C GLU A 129 15.46 17.77 4.88
N LEU A 130 15.58 16.78 5.75
CA LEU A 130 16.58 16.74 6.81
C LEU A 130 17.35 15.43 6.66
N ASP A 131 18.65 15.54 6.44
CA ASP A 131 19.52 14.38 6.25
C ASP A 131 19.71 13.57 7.55
N PRO A 132 20.09 12.29 7.47
CA PRO A 132 20.38 11.49 8.65
C PRO A 132 21.41 12.16 9.57
N GLY A 133 21.03 12.38 10.83
CA GLY A 133 21.89 12.99 11.83
C GLY A 133 22.09 14.51 11.70
N GLN A 134 21.45 15.16 10.72
CA GLN A 134 21.47 16.63 10.65
C GLN A 134 20.63 17.21 11.79
N ASP A 135 21.15 18.28 12.41
CA ASP A 135 20.46 18.96 13.51
C ASP A 135 19.13 19.56 13.01
N PRO A 136 17.99 19.30 13.66
CA PRO A 136 16.70 19.87 13.28
C PRO A 136 16.65 21.40 13.20
N SER A 137 17.56 22.11 13.92
CA SER A 137 17.67 23.57 13.82
C SER A 137 18.05 24.07 12.41
N ALA A 138 18.60 23.21 11.55
CA ALA A 138 18.86 23.53 10.14
C ALA A 138 17.57 23.90 9.39
N LEU A 139 16.42 23.41 9.84
CA LEU A 139 15.11 23.78 9.27
C LEU A 139 14.73 25.24 9.53
N ARG A 140 15.45 25.96 10.41
CA ARG A 140 15.25 27.41 10.65
C ARG A 140 15.61 28.29 9.46
N GLU A 141 16.44 27.81 8.57
CA GLU A 141 16.79 28.50 7.33
C GLU A 141 15.66 28.51 6.30
N PHE A 142 14.62 27.67 6.52
CA PHE A 142 13.49 27.55 5.61
C PHE A 142 12.23 28.17 6.20
N ASP A 143 11.42 28.76 5.32
CA ASP A 143 10.07 29.25 5.66
C ASP A 143 9.07 28.09 5.58
N VAL A 144 9.09 27.22 6.61
CA VAL A 144 8.17 26.09 6.73
C VAL A 144 6.77 26.60 7.05
N PRO A 145 5.76 26.29 6.23
CA PRO A 145 4.38 26.67 6.55
C PRO A 145 3.81 25.74 7.64
N PHE A 146 3.08 26.31 8.58
CA PHE A 146 2.41 25.54 9.63
C PHE A 146 0.88 25.62 9.47
N PRO A 147 0.13 24.54 9.81
CA PRO A 147 0.66 23.26 10.28
C PRO A 147 1.47 22.52 9.20
N ALA A 148 2.43 21.70 9.64
CA ALA A 148 3.28 20.90 8.77
C ALA A 148 3.22 19.42 9.16
N VAL A 149 3.65 18.54 8.25
CA VAL A 149 3.79 17.10 8.50
C VAL A 149 5.25 16.74 8.44
N VAL A 150 5.76 16.09 9.50
CA VAL A 150 7.08 15.47 9.50
C VAL A 150 6.92 13.95 9.38
N LYS A 151 7.74 13.34 8.52
CA LYS A 151 7.70 11.90 8.25
C LYS A 151 9.05 11.38 7.72
N PRO A 152 9.36 10.07 7.90
CA PRO A 152 10.49 9.46 7.21
C PRO A 152 10.33 9.57 5.68
N ARG A 153 11.44 9.84 4.99
CA ARG A 153 11.47 9.93 3.53
C ARG A 153 10.99 8.64 2.84
N GLU A 154 11.29 7.49 3.42
CA GLU A 154 10.96 6.16 2.91
C GLU A 154 10.22 5.32 3.96
N GLY A 155 9.15 5.88 4.54
CA GLY A 155 8.29 5.21 5.53
C GLY A 155 7.17 4.39 4.89
N VAL A 156 6.49 3.62 5.72
CA VAL A 156 5.24 2.87 5.42
C VAL A 156 4.33 2.87 6.64
N ALA A 157 3.05 2.52 6.48
CA ALA A 157 2.09 2.29 7.57
C ALA A 157 1.94 3.48 8.54
N SER A 158 2.07 4.70 8.06
CA SER A 158 2.04 5.94 8.86
C SER A 158 3.05 5.99 10.02
N GLU A 159 4.13 5.17 9.93
CA GLU A 159 5.15 5.15 10.95
C GLU A 159 5.92 6.47 11.02
N ASP A 160 5.99 7.02 12.26
CA ASP A 160 6.67 8.28 12.53
C ASP A 160 6.15 9.47 11.70
N VAL A 161 4.87 9.44 11.29
CA VAL A 161 4.18 10.57 10.66
C VAL A 161 3.49 11.39 11.75
N SER A 162 3.77 12.68 11.81
CA SER A 162 3.20 13.58 12.82
C SER A 162 2.81 14.93 12.25
N LEU A 163 1.62 15.41 12.60
CA LEU A 163 1.23 16.80 12.39
C LEU A 163 1.89 17.67 13.48
N VAL A 164 2.46 18.79 13.08
CA VAL A 164 3.12 19.76 13.97
C VAL A 164 2.56 21.16 13.74
N GLY A 165 2.25 21.85 14.84
CA GLY A 165 1.61 23.16 14.79
C GLY A 165 2.58 24.34 14.72
N ASP A 166 3.82 24.14 15.13
CA ASP A 166 4.83 25.18 15.16
C ASP A 166 6.27 24.64 15.03
N ARG A 167 7.22 25.54 15.02
CA ARG A 167 8.64 25.22 14.86
C ARG A 167 9.23 24.45 16.03
N ALA A 168 8.82 24.76 17.25
CA ALA A 168 9.36 24.08 18.43
C ALA A 168 8.93 22.62 18.45
N GLU A 169 7.68 22.36 18.13
CA GLU A 169 7.15 21.01 17.98
C GLU A 169 7.83 20.27 16.82
N LEU A 170 8.05 20.93 15.68
CA LEU A 170 8.75 20.34 14.53
C LEU A 170 10.16 19.88 14.92
N GLU A 171 10.97 20.74 15.54
CA GLU A 171 12.33 20.40 15.97
C GLU A 171 12.33 19.23 16.98
N LEU A 172 11.38 19.24 17.92
CA LEU A 172 11.21 18.15 18.88
C LEU A 172 10.89 16.81 18.19
N ARG A 173 9.90 16.81 17.28
CA ARG A 173 9.50 15.57 16.56
C ARG A 173 10.61 15.05 15.66
N CYS A 174 11.30 15.92 14.93
CA CYS A 174 12.48 15.52 14.15
C CYS A 174 13.54 14.83 15.01
N ALA A 175 13.88 15.41 16.17
CA ALA A 175 14.86 14.84 17.11
C ALA A 175 14.38 13.50 17.69
N GLU A 176 13.10 13.34 17.96
CA GLU A 176 12.52 12.08 18.45
C GLU A 176 12.61 10.97 17.40
N ILE A 177 12.26 11.28 16.13
CA ILE A 177 12.34 10.30 15.03
C ILE A 177 13.79 9.90 14.79
N GLN A 178 14.72 10.86 14.74
CA GLN A 178 16.14 10.58 14.54
C GLN A 178 16.74 9.72 15.66
N ARG A 179 16.31 9.88 16.92
CA ARG A 179 16.75 9.01 18.02
C ARG A 179 16.27 7.57 17.85
N ARG A 180 15.05 7.36 17.35
CA ARG A 180 14.51 6.02 17.07
C ARG A 180 15.09 5.42 15.79
N ARG A 181 15.37 6.26 14.81
CA ARG A 181 15.83 5.88 13.45
C ARG A 181 17.06 6.71 13.03
N PRO A 182 18.24 6.46 13.59
CA PRO A 182 19.42 7.31 13.36
C PRO A 182 19.86 7.41 11.89
N GLY A 183 19.49 6.41 11.06
CA GLY A 183 19.81 6.39 9.62
C GLY A 183 18.71 6.94 8.71
N ALA A 184 17.58 7.39 9.25
CA ALA A 184 16.47 7.88 8.43
C ALA A 184 16.64 9.36 8.06
N ALA A 185 16.51 9.67 6.77
CA ALA A 185 16.25 11.02 6.32
C ALA A 185 14.77 11.35 6.54
N LEU A 186 14.46 12.60 6.88
CA LEU A 186 13.11 13.08 7.12
C LEU A 186 12.67 14.04 6.00
N VAL A 187 11.37 14.06 5.76
CA VAL A 187 10.70 15.10 4.93
C VAL A 187 9.76 15.88 5.83
N VAL A 188 9.77 17.20 5.66
CA VAL A 188 8.84 18.14 6.28
C VAL A 188 8.03 18.77 5.17
N GLU A 189 6.72 18.60 5.19
CA GLU A 189 5.82 19.09 4.14
C GLU A 189 4.73 19.99 4.73
N GLU A 190 4.24 20.94 3.94
CA GLU A 190 3.01 21.66 4.32
C GLU A 190 1.88 20.64 4.52
N PHE A 191 1.04 20.86 5.52
CA PHE A 191 -0.16 20.07 5.69
C PHE A 191 -1.18 20.38 4.59
N LEU A 192 -1.65 19.32 3.91
CA LEU A 192 -2.69 19.45 2.89
C LEU A 192 -4.05 19.22 3.55
N ASP A 193 -4.79 20.30 3.78
CA ASP A 193 -6.16 20.22 4.29
C ASP A 193 -7.11 19.76 3.17
N GLY A 194 -7.91 18.73 3.44
CA GLY A 194 -8.86 18.18 2.49
C GLY A 194 -9.22 16.73 2.74
N GLN A 195 -9.93 16.13 1.80
CA GLN A 195 -10.32 14.72 1.86
C GLN A 195 -9.20 13.84 1.32
N LEU A 196 -8.68 12.94 2.17
CA LEU A 196 -7.76 11.89 1.73
C LEU A 196 -8.52 10.85 0.90
N CYS A 197 -8.01 10.60 -0.28
CA CYS A 197 -8.54 9.64 -1.24
C CYS A 197 -7.41 8.80 -1.82
N THR A 198 -7.77 7.69 -2.46
CA THR A 198 -6.84 6.91 -3.27
C THR A 198 -7.31 6.78 -4.71
N LEU A 199 -6.38 6.52 -5.60
CA LEU A 199 -6.66 6.10 -6.98
C LEU A 199 -5.93 4.78 -7.23
N GLU A 200 -6.71 3.75 -7.56
CA GLU A 200 -6.16 2.45 -7.91
C GLU A 200 -6.05 2.35 -9.43
N THR A 201 -4.86 2.06 -9.92
CA THR A 201 -4.61 1.92 -11.35
C THR A 201 -3.88 0.63 -11.68
N LEU A 202 -4.08 0.13 -12.91
CA LEU A 202 -3.39 -1.03 -13.44
C LEU A 202 -2.95 -0.75 -14.88
N GLY A 203 -1.64 -0.90 -15.15
CA GLY A 203 -1.05 -0.68 -16.45
C GLY A 203 -0.40 -1.92 -17.04
N ASP A 204 -0.42 -2.03 -18.37
CA ASP A 204 0.28 -3.08 -19.13
C ASP A 204 1.57 -2.55 -19.81
N GLY A 205 1.97 -1.33 -19.48
CA GLY A 205 3.10 -0.63 -20.10
C GLY A 205 2.74 0.16 -21.36
N LYS A 206 1.55 -0.03 -21.93
CA LYS A 206 1.01 0.72 -23.08
C LYS A 206 -0.18 1.58 -22.67
N ARG A 207 -1.08 1.02 -21.88
CA ARG A 207 -2.30 1.65 -21.39
C ARG A 207 -2.34 1.55 -19.88
N ARG A 208 -2.94 2.53 -19.22
CA ARG A 208 -3.25 2.51 -17.79
C ARG A 208 -4.75 2.59 -17.61
N HIS A 209 -5.29 1.65 -16.84
CA HIS A 209 -6.70 1.56 -16.48
C HIS A 209 -6.91 2.09 -15.08
N VAL A 210 -7.97 2.87 -14.87
CA VAL A 210 -8.44 3.28 -13.55
C VAL A 210 -9.41 2.23 -13.05
N LEU A 211 -9.16 1.73 -11.84
CA LEU A 211 -9.96 0.69 -11.19
C LEU A 211 -10.94 1.25 -10.15
N GLY A 212 -10.99 2.58 -10.00
CA GLY A 212 -11.67 3.27 -8.93
C GLY A 212 -10.69 3.73 -7.86
N GLY A 213 -11.18 3.94 -6.65
CA GLY A 213 -10.36 4.35 -5.52
C GLY A 213 -11.10 4.21 -4.20
N LEU A 214 -10.54 4.81 -3.17
CA LEU A 214 -11.10 4.78 -1.82
C LEU A 214 -11.12 6.18 -1.24
N ARG A 215 -12.05 6.44 -0.33
CA ARG A 215 -12.07 7.59 0.55
C ARG A 215 -11.64 7.12 1.93
N THR A 216 -10.60 7.73 2.49
CA THR A 216 -10.01 7.32 3.76
C THR A 216 -10.49 8.22 4.90
N ARG A 217 -10.89 7.61 6.01
CA ARG A 217 -11.06 8.26 7.31
C ARG A 217 -9.83 7.97 8.16
N LEU A 218 -9.19 9.05 8.59
CA LEU A 218 -8.04 9.00 9.49
C LEU A 218 -8.46 9.15 10.95
N SER A 219 -7.61 8.68 11.85
CA SER A 219 -7.71 8.99 13.28
C SER A 219 -7.60 10.49 13.55
N ALA A 220 -8.01 10.91 14.75
CA ALA A 220 -7.82 12.30 15.15
C ALA A 220 -6.32 12.68 15.22
N PRO A 221 -5.96 13.93 14.87
CA PRO A 221 -4.59 14.42 15.01
C PRO A 221 -4.03 14.19 16.42
N PRO A 222 -2.71 14.06 16.60
CA PRO A 222 -1.64 14.34 15.62
C PRO A 222 -1.24 13.16 14.73
N HIS A 223 -1.91 12.00 14.87
CA HIS A 223 -1.59 10.78 14.15
C HIS A 223 -2.41 10.63 12.87
N PHE A 224 -2.00 9.71 12.00
CA PHE A 224 -2.61 9.47 10.69
C PHE A 224 -2.91 7.97 10.50
N ILE A 225 -3.60 7.36 11.49
CA ILE A 225 -4.02 5.97 11.41
C ILE A 225 -5.20 5.89 10.44
N GLU A 226 -5.14 5.03 9.44
CA GLU A 226 -6.24 4.77 8.52
C GLU A 226 -7.27 3.86 9.20
N GLU A 227 -8.35 4.44 9.69
CA GLU A 227 -9.37 3.69 10.42
C GLU A 227 -10.42 3.06 9.50
N MET A 228 -10.72 3.72 8.37
CA MET A 228 -11.75 3.24 7.46
C MET A 228 -11.49 3.73 6.03
N LEU A 229 -11.73 2.83 5.07
CA LEU A 229 -11.69 3.12 3.66
C LEU A 229 -13.04 2.75 3.02
N GLU A 230 -13.64 3.69 2.30
CA GLU A 230 -14.90 3.52 1.55
C GLU A 230 -14.62 3.51 0.06
N PHE A 231 -15.12 2.53 -0.66
CA PHE A 231 -14.92 2.43 -2.10
C PHE A 231 -15.62 3.52 -2.88
N VAL A 232 -14.89 4.14 -3.80
CA VAL A 232 -15.35 5.17 -4.74
C VAL A 232 -15.14 4.64 -6.16
N PRO A 233 -16.20 4.24 -6.88
CA PRO A 233 -16.06 3.65 -8.22
C PRO A 233 -15.53 4.64 -9.24
N ASP A 234 -15.88 5.93 -9.11
CA ASP A 234 -15.49 6.99 -10.03
C ASP A 234 -15.27 8.30 -9.28
N HIS A 235 -14.03 8.77 -9.25
CA HIS A 235 -13.71 10.12 -8.78
C HIS A 235 -14.06 11.17 -9.83
N PRO A 236 -14.32 12.43 -9.44
CA PRO A 236 -14.54 13.49 -10.41
C PRO A 236 -13.44 13.55 -11.46
N ARG A 237 -13.84 13.58 -12.74
CA ARG A 237 -12.90 13.53 -13.88
C ARG A 237 -11.71 14.51 -13.77
N PRO A 238 -11.89 15.79 -13.34
CA PRO A 238 -10.75 16.70 -13.18
C PRO A 238 -9.76 16.25 -12.11
N VAL A 239 -10.21 15.54 -11.06
CA VAL A 239 -9.34 14.95 -10.03
C VAL A 239 -8.52 13.81 -10.62
N VAL A 240 -9.17 12.89 -11.33
CA VAL A 240 -8.50 11.75 -12.00
C VAL A 240 -7.45 12.25 -12.98
N GLU A 241 -7.79 13.23 -13.84
CA GLU A 241 -6.86 13.81 -14.83
C GLU A 241 -5.62 14.42 -14.16
N GLN A 242 -5.78 15.14 -13.04
CA GLN A 242 -4.66 15.71 -12.29
C GLN A 242 -3.74 14.63 -11.71
N ILE A 243 -4.31 13.56 -11.14
CA ILE A 243 -3.51 12.47 -10.56
C ILE A 243 -2.80 11.67 -11.67
N LEU A 244 -3.50 11.36 -12.76
CA LEU A 244 -2.89 10.64 -13.88
C LEU A 244 -1.73 11.43 -14.51
N ALA A 245 -1.85 12.75 -14.66
CA ALA A 245 -0.77 13.60 -15.14
C ALA A 245 0.46 13.57 -14.22
N GLN A 246 0.26 13.54 -12.90
CA GLN A 246 1.34 13.41 -11.93
C GLN A 246 1.99 12.01 -12.01
N LEU A 247 1.20 10.94 -12.15
CA LEU A 247 1.72 9.58 -12.32
C LEU A 247 2.47 9.40 -13.64
N ASP A 248 2.03 10.06 -14.73
CA ASP A 248 2.73 10.07 -16.01
C ASP A 248 4.10 10.75 -15.89
N ALA A 249 4.16 11.88 -15.19
CA ALA A 249 5.42 12.57 -14.93
C ALA A 249 6.38 11.71 -14.10
N VAL A 250 5.89 10.99 -13.08
CA VAL A 250 6.71 10.05 -12.28
C VAL A 250 7.22 8.89 -13.14
N GLY A 251 6.50 8.50 -14.18
CA GLY A 251 6.81 7.37 -15.07
C GLY A 251 6.14 6.07 -14.68
N VAL A 252 5.02 6.13 -13.95
CA VAL A 252 4.22 4.94 -13.60
C VAL A 252 3.57 4.40 -14.88
N GLY A 253 3.81 3.13 -15.21
CA GLY A 253 3.34 2.52 -16.47
C GLY A 253 2.86 1.08 -16.33
N LEU A 254 3.75 0.15 -16.00
CA LEU A 254 3.45 -1.29 -15.86
C LEU A 254 2.99 -1.65 -14.45
N GLY A 255 2.01 -2.54 -14.33
CA GLY A 255 1.57 -3.13 -13.07
C GLY A 255 0.60 -2.26 -12.28
N ALA A 256 0.22 -2.73 -11.10
CA ALA A 256 -0.68 -2.02 -10.20
C ALA A 256 0.03 -0.84 -9.52
N CYS A 257 -0.75 0.22 -9.25
CA CYS A 257 -0.30 1.38 -8.49
C CYS A 257 -1.44 1.88 -7.60
N HIS A 258 -1.17 1.95 -6.31
CA HIS A 258 -2.00 2.55 -5.28
C HIS A 258 -1.48 3.96 -5.00
N THR A 259 -2.29 4.99 -5.26
CA THR A 259 -1.88 6.38 -5.15
C THR A 259 -2.74 7.10 -4.13
N GLU A 260 -2.12 7.62 -3.08
CA GLU A 260 -2.77 8.44 -2.06
C GLU A 260 -2.68 9.91 -2.41
N PHE A 261 -3.79 10.63 -2.30
CA PHE A 261 -3.87 12.04 -2.61
C PHE A 261 -4.92 12.76 -1.77
N VAL A 262 -4.75 14.06 -1.61
CA VAL A 262 -5.74 14.93 -0.97
C VAL A 262 -6.45 15.77 -2.02
N VAL A 263 -7.79 15.77 -1.96
CA VAL A 263 -8.61 16.73 -2.69
C VAL A 263 -8.86 17.94 -1.79
N GLN A 264 -8.27 19.08 -2.16
CA GLN A 264 -8.39 20.32 -1.43
C GLN A 264 -9.71 21.05 -1.75
N PRO A 265 -10.17 22.00 -0.91
CA PRO A 265 -11.42 22.75 -1.14
C PRO A 265 -11.45 23.53 -2.46
N ASP A 266 -10.30 23.90 -3.01
CA ASP A 266 -10.16 24.59 -4.31
C ASP A 266 -10.19 23.64 -5.53
N GLY A 267 -10.36 22.34 -5.29
CA GLY A 267 -10.42 21.30 -6.33
C GLY A 267 -9.07 20.79 -6.81
N ARG A 268 -7.95 21.24 -6.21
CA ARG A 268 -6.64 20.65 -6.50
C ARG A 268 -6.53 19.26 -5.89
N ALA A 269 -6.02 18.31 -6.69
CA ALA A 269 -5.70 16.96 -6.24
C ALA A 269 -4.17 16.82 -6.16
N ARG A 270 -3.65 16.61 -4.95
CA ARG A 270 -2.21 16.61 -4.68
C ARG A 270 -1.79 15.28 -4.06
N ILE A 271 -0.85 14.59 -4.71
CA ILE A 271 -0.36 13.28 -4.26
C ILE A 271 0.32 13.41 -2.90
N ILE A 272 -0.04 12.52 -1.98
CA ILE A 272 0.64 12.30 -0.69
C ILE A 272 1.73 11.26 -0.86
N GLU A 273 1.38 10.13 -1.50
CA GLU A 273 2.27 8.98 -1.67
C GLU A 273 1.89 8.17 -2.91
N VAL A 274 2.90 7.61 -3.56
CA VAL A 274 2.73 6.67 -4.66
C VAL A 274 3.26 5.32 -4.21
N ASN A 275 2.37 4.39 -3.94
CA ASN A 275 2.72 3.01 -3.65
C ASN A 275 2.65 2.22 -4.96
N TYR A 276 3.79 2.01 -5.64
CA TYR A 276 3.81 1.40 -6.96
C TYR A 276 3.62 -0.12 -6.90
N ARG A 277 2.50 -0.52 -6.30
CA ARG A 277 2.03 -1.90 -6.07
C ARG A 277 0.52 -1.91 -5.88
N ALA A 278 -0.11 -3.09 -5.83
CA ALA A 278 -1.50 -3.18 -5.38
C ALA A 278 -1.62 -2.75 -3.92
N ILE A 279 -2.75 -2.16 -3.56
CA ILE A 279 -3.08 -1.80 -2.17
C ILE A 279 -3.01 -3.04 -1.28
N GLY A 280 -2.64 -2.85 0.00
CA GLY A 280 -2.56 -3.91 1.02
C GLY A 280 -3.77 -3.96 1.94
N ASP A 281 -3.57 -4.54 3.13
CA ASP A 281 -4.51 -4.56 4.25
C ASP A 281 -5.90 -5.09 3.86
N GLN A 282 -5.94 -6.20 3.10
CA GLN A 282 -7.15 -6.84 2.55
C GLN A 282 -7.91 -6.01 1.50
N CYS A 283 -7.47 -4.76 1.22
CA CYS A 283 -8.17 -3.90 0.27
C CYS A 283 -8.04 -4.37 -1.18
N ASP A 284 -6.95 -5.05 -1.56
CA ASP A 284 -6.80 -5.66 -2.88
C ASP A 284 -7.75 -6.86 -3.07
N LEU A 285 -7.94 -7.68 -2.02
CA LEU A 285 -8.93 -8.76 -2.03
C LEU A 285 -10.35 -8.20 -2.11
N MET A 286 -10.67 -7.18 -1.31
CA MET A 286 -11.93 -6.44 -1.38
C MET A 286 -12.14 -5.84 -2.78
N LEU A 287 -11.11 -5.23 -3.37
CA LEU A 287 -11.19 -4.59 -4.69
C LEU A 287 -11.48 -5.62 -5.79
N ALA A 288 -10.84 -6.81 -5.76
CA ALA A 288 -11.14 -7.89 -6.68
C ALA A 288 -12.61 -8.33 -6.60
N GLU A 289 -13.16 -8.42 -5.39
CA GLU A 289 -14.57 -8.75 -5.13
C GLU A 289 -15.53 -7.66 -5.65
N ILE A 290 -15.20 -6.38 -5.41
CA ILE A 290 -16.01 -5.23 -5.84
C ILE A 290 -16.10 -5.17 -7.37
N LEU A 291 -14.95 -5.31 -8.04
CA LEU A 291 -14.83 -5.12 -9.47
C LEU A 291 -15.30 -6.34 -10.28
N ASP A 292 -15.41 -7.49 -9.63
CA ASP A 292 -15.73 -8.77 -10.28
C ASP A 292 -14.80 -9.08 -11.46
N ILE A 293 -13.49 -8.88 -11.23
CA ILE A 293 -12.43 -9.14 -12.19
C ILE A 293 -11.37 -10.06 -11.58
N PRO A 294 -10.63 -10.83 -12.39
CA PRO A 294 -9.47 -11.58 -11.93
C PRO A 294 -8.26 -10.63 -11.72
N LEU A 295 -8.36 -9.76 -10.70
CA LEU A 295 -7.40 -8.66 -10.46
C LEU A 295 -5.96 -9.14 -10.39
N PHE A 296 -5.71 -10.19 -9.60
CA PHE A 296 -4.36 -10.71 -9.39
C PHE A 296 -3.79 -11.36 -10.65
N GLU A 297 -4.63 -12.05 -11.44
CA GLU A 297 -4.26 -12.59 -12.74
C GLU A 297 -3.94 -11.47 -13.74
N HIS A 298 -4.70 -10.39 -13.75
CA HIS A 298 -4.43 -9.24 -14.61
C HIS A 298 -3.09 -8.58 -14.24
N ILE A 299 -2.80 -8.44 -12.94
CA ILE A 299 -1.51 -7.89 -12.49
C ILE A 299 -0.36 -8.79 -12.96
N LEU A 300 -0.44 -10.11 -12.71
CA LEU A 300 0.61 -11.05 -13.16
C LEU A 300 0.71 -11.11 -14.68
N ALA A 301 -0.41 -11.09 -15.41
CA ALA A 301 -0.44 -11.08 -16.87
C ALA A 301 0.29 -9.86 -17.46
N ALA A 302 0.11 -8.67 -16.87
CA ALA A 302 0.85 -7.47 -17.26
C ALA A 302 2.36 -7.66 -17.11
N HIS A 303 2.83 -8.28 -16.01
CA HIS A 303 4.25 -8.60 -15.79
C HIS A 303 4.79 -9.72 -16.71
N LEU A 304 3.88 -10.50 -17.34
CA LEU A 304 4.21 -11.45 -18.42
C LEU A 304 4.16 -10.81 -19.82
N GLY A 305 3.97 -9.49 -19.92
CA GLY A 305 3.89 -8.75 -21.18
C GLY A 305 2.57 -8.93 -21.93
N ARG A 306 1.52 -9.43 -21.27
CA ARG A 306 0.19 -9.56 -21.86
C ARG A 306 -0.58 -8.25 -21.73
N GLU A 307 -1.32 -7.89 -22.77
CA GLU A 307 -2.21 -6.73 -22.77
C GLU A 307 -3.40 -6.96 -21.83
N LEU A 308 -3.83 -5.90 -21.17
CA LEU A 308 -5.03 -5.91 -20.33
C LEU A 308 -6.29 -5.81 -21.21
N PRO A 309 -7.45 -6.30 -20.74
CA PRO A 309 -8.71 -6.20 -21.46
C PRO A 309 -9.04 -4.74 -21.83
N GLU A 310 -9.48 -4.52 -23.07
CA GLU A 310 -10.07 -3.25 -23.47
C GLU A 310 -11.35 -2.98 -22.67
N GLY A 311 -11.60 -1.71 -22.34
CA GLY A 311 -12.80 -1.32 -21.57
C GLY A 311 -12.72 -1.64 -20.08
N LEU A 312 -11.55 -2.03 -19.53
CA LEU A 312 -11.41 -2.35 -18.11
C LEU A 312 -11.77 -1.17 -17.21
N THR A 313 -11.39 0.06 -17.58
CA THR A 313 -11.77 1.28 -16.84
C THR A 313 -13.29 1.46 -16.80
N GLU A 314 -13.94 1.34 -17.93
CA GLU A 314 -15.40 1.49 -18.06
C GLU A 314 -16.14 0.38 -17.28
N HIS A 315 -15.62 -0.85 -17.32
CA HIS A 315 -16.15 -1.95 -16.53
C HIS A 315 -16.08 -1.65 -15.03
N CYS A 316 -14.93 -1.20 -14.55
CA CYS A 316 -14.72 -0.88 -13.14
C CYS A 316 -15.61 0.29 -12.68
N ALA A 317 -15.71 1.36 -13.47
CA ALA A 317 -16.53 2.52 -13.17
C ALA A 317 -18.05 2.21 -13.18
N ALA A 318 -18.48 1.21 -13.94
CA ALA A 318 -19.87 0.79 -14.04
C ALA A 318 -20.36 -0.07 -12.86
N THR A 319 -19.49 -0.45 -11.91
CA THR A 319 -19.89 -1.30 -10.80
C THR A 319 -20.96 -0.63 -9.93
N ALA A 320 -22.03 -1.38 -9.63
CA ALA A 320 -23.04 -0.98 -8.65
C ALA A 320 -22.65 -1.31 -7.22
N LYS A 321 -21.54 -2.05 -7.03
CA LYS A 321 -21.10 -2.48 -5.70
C LYS A 321 -20.59 -1.30 -4.87
N ARG A 322 -20.79 -1.41 -3.58
CA ARG A 322 -20.30 -0.52 -2.52
C ARG A 322 -19.50 -1.35 -1.55
N ALA A 323 -18.51 -0.74 -0.92
CA ALA A 323 -17.70 -1.46 0.04
C ALA A 323 -17.10 -0.55 1.10
N ARG A 324 -16.78 -1.16 2.21
CA ARG A 324 -16.08 -0.55 3.34
C ARG A 324 -15.04 -1.52 3.85
N ASN A 325 -13.83 -1.02 4.09
CA ASN A 325 -12.80 -1.66 4.88
C ASN A 325 -12.67 -0.88 6.20
N GLU A 326 -12.64 -1.58 7.32
CA GLU A 326 -12.57 -1.00 8.67
C GLU A 326 -11.46 -1.68 9.44
N ALA A 327 -10.52 -0.92 9.94
CA ALA A 327 -9.48 -1.39 10.85
C ALA A 327 -9.97 -1.36 12.30
N VAL A 328 -9.80 -2.46 13.01
CA VAL A 328 -9.98 -2.49 14.47
C VAL A 328 -8.65 -2.17 15.10
N CYS A 329 -8.53 -0.99 15.71
CA CYS A 329 -7.27 -0.50 16.27
C CYS A 329 -7.18 -0.76 17.78
N ALA A 330 -5.96 -1.07 18.26
CA ALA A 330 -5.66 -1.06 19.68
C ALA A 330 -5.76 0.36 20.27
N ASP A 331 -6.34 0.48 21.45
CA ASP A 331 -6.44 1.75 22.19
C ASP A 331 -5.40 1.87 23.31
N ARG A 332 -4.68 0.78 23.60
CA ARG A 332 -3.67 0.69 24.67
C ARG A 332 -2.64 -0.41 24.39
N ALA A 333 -1.51 -0.32 25.10
CA ALA A 333 -0.54 -1.41 25.18
C ALA A 333 -1.00 -2.50 26.14
N GLY A 334 -0.59 -3.75 25.90
CA GLY A 334 -0.90 -4.90 26.75
C GLY A 334 -0.94 -6.19 25.96
N THR A 335 -1.53 -7.23 26.55
CA THR A 335 -1.69 -8.54 25.91
C THR A 335 -3.09 -8.68 25.33
N LEU A 336 -3.20 -9.07 24.05
CA LEU A 336 -4.49 -9.33 23.39
C LEU A 336 -5.12 -10.61 23.99
N THR A 337 -6.11 -10.48 24.86
CA THR A 337 -6.73 -11.61 25.59
C THR A 337 -8.04 -12.08 24.98
N ALA A 338 -8.70 -11.23 24.17
CA ALA A 338 -9.88 -11.61 23.40
C ALA A 338 -9.89 -10.93 22.04
N ALA A 339 -10.20 -11.68 21.00
CA ALA A 339 -10.54 -11.23 19.65
C ALA A 339 -11.31 -12.33 18.93
N PRO A 340 -12.18 -12.02 17.96
CA PRO A 340 -12.79 -13.04 17.12
C PRO A 340 -11.74 -13.73 16.24
N GLY A 341 -12.01 -14.99 15.87
CA GLY A 341 -11.26 -15.68 14.81
C GLY A 341 -11.65 -15.17 13.42
N PRO A 342 -10.96 -15.65 12.35
CA PRO A 342 -11.37 -15.34 10.99
C PRO A 342 -12.85 -15.62 10.77
N HIS A 343 -13.54 -14.69 10.09
CA HIS A 343 -14.97 -14.80 9.88
C HIS A 343 -15.36 -14.40 8.47
N HIS A 344 -16.29 -15.16 7.88
CA HIS A 344 -16.89 -14.86 6.59
C HIS A 344 -18.38 -15.08 6.69
N GLU A 345 -19.17 -14.10 6.30
CA GLU A 345 -20.64 -14.24 6.22
C GLU A 345 -21.16 -13.60 4.93
N GLU A 346 -22.26 -14.16 4.43
CA GLU A 346 -23.09 -13.53 3.40
C GLU A 346 -24.50 -13.42 3.96
N ARG A 347 -24.97 -12.20 4.15
CA ARG A 347 -26.25 -11.91 4.75
C ARG A 347 -26.87 -10.65 4.16
N ASP A 348 -28.17 -10.71 3.84
CA ASP A 348 -28.96 -9.57 3.35
C ASP A 348 -28.33 -8.90 2.10
N GLY A 349 -27.66 -9.71 1.23
CA GLY A 349 -26.98 -9.21 0.03
C GLY A 349 -25.64 -8.50 0.31
N VAL A 350 -25.11 -8.60 1.52
CA VAL A 350 -23.80 -8.12 1.91
C VAL A 350 -22.89 -9.31 2.24
N ARG A 351 -21.73 -9.35 1.61
CA ARG A 351 -20.63 -10.24 1.99
C ARG A 351 -19.69 -9.50 2.93
N LEU A 352 -19.41 -10.08 4.10
CA LEU A 352 -18.50 -9.55 5.09
C LEU A 352 -17.38 -10.55 5.37
N SER A 353 -16.17 -10.05 5.48
CA SER A 353 -14.99 -10.80 5.89
C SER A 353 -14.28 -10.07 7.02
N TYR A 354 -13.82 -10.82 8.01
CA TYR A 354 -12.92 -10.34 9.06
C TYR A 354 -11.69 -11.22 9.13
N GLN A 355 -10.52 -10.59 9.17
CA GLN A 355 -9.24 -11.24 9.34
C GLN A 355 -8.53 -10.65 10.56
N PRO A 356 -8.17 -11.48 11.58
CA PRO A 356 -7.31 -11.04 12.66
C PRO A 356 -5.89 -10.76 12.13
N VAL A 357 -5.31 -9.64 12.55
CA VAL A 357 -3.93 -9.26 12.22
C VAL A 357 -2.96 -9.74 13.30
N ARG A 358 -3.46 -9.91 14.53
CA ARG A 358 -2.66 -10.33 15.68
C ARG A 358 -3.22 -11.58 16.34
N PRO A 359 -2.35 -12.52 16.72
CA PRO A 359 -2.78 -13.72 17.45
C PRO A 359 -3.12 -13.39 18.92
N LEU A 360 -4.03 -14.17 19.49
CA LEU A 360 -4.30 -14.12 20.93
C LEU A 360 -3.04 -14.45 21.74
N GLY A 361 -2.83 -13.73 22.82
CA GLY A 361 -1.66 -13.88 23.70
C GLY A 361 -0.46 -13.03 23.26
N GLU A 362 -0.51 -12.38 22.10
CA GLU A 362 0.55 -11.43 21.69
C GLU A 362 0.53 -10.20 22.58
N ARG A 363 1.73 -9.77 23.03
CA ARG A 363 1.91 -8.50 23.70
C ARG A 363 2.07 -7.40 22.66
N HIS A 364 1.15 -6.43 22.70
CA HIS A 364 1.14 -5.28 21.83
C HIS A 364 1.68 -4.03 22.53
N GLU A 365 2.53 -3.28 21.84
CA GLU A 365 2.93 -1.92 22.21
C GLU A 365 2.14 -0.93 21.35
N LEU A 366 1.66 0.16 21.95
CA LEU A 366 0.91 1.17 21.22
C LEU A 366 1.86 2.06 20.44
N HIS A 367 1.70 2.07 19.11
CA HIS A 367 2.57 2.77 18.18
C HIS A 367 1.96 4.06 17.62
N HIS A 368 0.64 4.20 17.70
CA HIS A 368 -0.14 5.27 17.04
C HIS A 368 0.05 5.32 15.53
N THR A 369 0.07 4.14 14.90
CA THR A 369 0.25 3.93 13.46
C THR A 369 -0.67 2.79 12.99
N ASN A 370 -0.68 2.49 11.69
CA ASN A 370 -1.41 1.32 11.16
C ASN A 370 -0.90 -0.02 11.74
N ARG A 371 0.23 -0.03 12.47
CA ARG A 371 0.68 -1.21 13.22
C ARG A 371 -0.18 -1.52 14.43
N ASP A 372 -1.08 -0.63 14.83
CA ASP A 372 -2.02 -0.87 15.92
C ASP A 372 -3.27 -1.66 15.51
N TYR A 373 -3.35 -2.10 14.24
CA TYR A 373 -4.44 -2.95 13.81
C TYR A 373 -4.43 -4.29 14.54
N LEU A 374 -5.57 -4.63 15.14
CA LEU A 374 -5.88 -5.93 15.75
C LEU A 374 -6.54 -6.87 14.74
N GLY A 375 -7.25 -6.31 13.78
CA GLY A 375 -7.91 -7.02 12.72
C GLY A 375 -8.50 -6.06 11.69
N VAL A 376 -8.84 -6.60 10.54
CA VAL A 376 -9.43 -5.86 9.41
C VAL A 376 -10.76 -6.48 9.05
N ILE A 377 -11.79 -5.65 8.91
CA ILE A 377 -13.13 -6.02 8.43
C ILE A 377 -13.30 -5.41 7.05
N TRP A 378 -13.73 -6.17 6.06
CA TRP A 378 -14.26 -5.58 4.85
C TRP A 378 -15.65 -6.13 4.53
N ALA A 379 -16.50 -5.29 3.96
CA ALA A 379 -17.85 -5.66 3.55
C ALA A 379 -18.15 -5.12 2.17
N VAL A 380 -18.83 -5.91 1.33
CA VAL A 380 -19.22 -5.59 -0.04
C VAL A 380 -20.70 -5.89 -0.26
N GLY A 381 -21.43 -4.96 -0.84
CA GLY A 381 -22.85 -5.10 -1.19
C GLY A 381 -23.24 -4.12 -2.30
N THR A 382 -24.51 -3.96 -2.58
CA THR A 382 -25.03 -3.00 -3.58
C THR A 382 -25.62 -1.74 -2.95
N ASP A 383 -25.77 -1.74 -1.61
CA ASP A 383 -26.30 -0.60 -0.85
C ASP A 383 -25.29 -0.23 0.26
N GLN A 384 -24.82 1.01 0.27
CA GLN A 384 -23.85 1.51 1.25
C GLN A 384 -24.40 1.42 2.68
N GLN A 385 -25.68 1.71 2.91
CA GLN A 385 -26.28 1.63 4.25
C GLN A 385 -26.28 0.19 4.77
N ALA A 386 -26.56 -0.79 3.90
CA ALA A 386 -26.51 -2.20 4.26
C ALA A 386 -25.07 -2.66 4.58
N VAL A 387 -24.09 -2.19 3.81
CA VAL A 387 -22.65 -2.43 4.05
C VAL A 387 -22.23 -1.87 5.41
N ASP A 388 -22.55 -0.60 5.68
CA ASP A 388 -22.23 0.05 6.97
C ASP A 388 -22.92 -0.65 8.15
N ALA A 389 -24.18 -1.03 7.99
CA ALA A 389 -24.93 -1.76 9.03
C ALA A 389 -24.33 -3.16 9.30
N ALA A 390 -23.81 -3.84 8.26
CA ALA A 390 -23.16 -5.15 8.42
C ALA A 390 -21.85 -5.02 9.24
N VAL A 391 -21.00 -4.04 8.91
CA VAL A 391 -19.77 -3.76 9.69
C VAL A 391 -20.10 -3.39 11.12
N ALA A 392 -21.04 -2.45 11.34
CA ALA A 392 -21.45 -2.02 12.68
C ALA A 392 -22.01 -3.20 13.50
N ARG A 393 -22.81 -4.08 12.90
CA ARG A 393 -23.35 -5.28 13.54
C ARG A 393 -22.24 -6.25 13.97
N PHE A 394 -21.25 -6.47 13.08
CA PHE A 394 -20.12 -7.34 13.39
C PHE A 394 -19.29 -6.77 14.55
N VAL A 395 -18.97 -5.48 14.53
CA VAL A 395 -18.23 -4.82 15.61
C VAL A 395 -18.99 -4.90 16.93
N ALA A 396 -20.31 -4.65 16.93
CA ALA A 396 -21.14 -4.72 18.14
C ALA A 396 -21.30 -6.14 18.71
N ALA A 397 -21.21 -7.17 17.86
CA ALA A 397 -21.34 -8.57 18.27
C ALA A 397 -20.01 -9.18 18.77
N ASN A 398 -18.90 -8.54 18.54
CA ASN A 398 -17.58 -9.05 18.86
C ASN A 398 -16.85 -8.16 19.86
N ARG A 399 -15.81 -8.71 20.47
CA ARG A 399 -15.03 -8.00 21.50
C ARG A 399 -13.53 -8.20 21.22
N TRP A 400 -12.78 -7.12 21.32
CA TRP A 400 -11.33 -7.11 21.37
C TRP A 400 -10.91 -6.60 22.73
N GLU A 401 -10.07 -7.34 23.43
CA GLU A 401 -9.68 -7.02 24.79
C GLU A 401 -8.17 -7.09 24.95
N ILE A 402 -7.59 -5.96 25.38
CA ILE A 402 -6.17 -5.85 25.71
C ILE A 402 -6.07 -5.66 27.21
N THR A 403 -5.38 -6.58 27.89
CA THR A 403 -5.09 -6.50 29.33
C THR A 403 -3.63 -6.05 29.53
N PRO A 404 -3.38 -5.20 30.54
CA PRO A 404 -2.03 -4.66 30.85
C PRO A 404 -0.94 -5.72 31.04
#